data_321cbd71779332b4ef76611856edeffd
#
_entry.id   321cbd71779332b4ef76611856edeffd
#
_cell.length_a   1.000
_cell.length_b   1.000
_cell.length_c   1.000
_cell.angle_alpha   90.00
_cell.angle_beta   90.00
_cell.angle_gamma   90.00
#
_symmetry.space_group_name_H-M   'P 1'
#
loop_
_entity.id
_entity.type
_entity.pdbx_description
1 polymer ?
#
loop_
_entity_poly.entity_id
_entity_poly.type
_entity_poly.pdbx_seq_one_letter_code
_entity_poly.pdbx_strand_id
1 'polypeptide(L)'
;MSFDLPGVKPGSDFETLFKAVGFVVVQWGFAEQSLDLTVASIFHFYHGQPLIKRRPSLLKSKLDFLSQCFAELPNLQQFQEEGVPLLSRFAVAGKKRNDLVHGAIATPSAQDGAHMFMKIDVIPKESHSIRSVFLDQTDWPAFRKELLSLGKDGQSLAQRVRDSLKVHP
;
A
#
# COMPACT_ATOMS: atom_id res chain seq x y z
N MET A 1 27.81 4.41 0.13
CA MET A 1 27.48 5.75 0.61
C MET A 1 26.78 5.63 1.95
N SER A 2 27.41 6.11 3.02
CA SER A 2 26.76 6.23 4.33
C SER A 2 25.96 7.54 4.30
N PHE A 3 24.65 7.44 4.50
CA PHE A 3 23.79 8.62 4.64
C PHE A 3 23.71 8.90 6.15
N ASP A 4 24.46 9.88 6.60
CA ASP A 4 24.35 10.36 7.98
C ASP A 4 23.09 11.23 8.08
N LEU A 5 22.12 10.77 8.89
CA LEU A 5 20.94 11.55 9.19
C LEU A 5 21.30 12.64 10.21
N PRO A 6 21.17 13.93 9.89
CA PRO A 6 21.50 15.00 10.82
C PRO A 6 20.75 14.85 12.15
N GLY A 7 21.45 14.88 13.27
CA GLY A 7 20.89 14.78 14.62
C GLY A 7 20.54 13.37 15.10
N VAL A 8 20.79 12.34 14.30
CA VAL A 8 20.55 10.94 14.67
C VAL A 8 21.88 10.24 14.91
N LYS A 9 22.06 9.66 16.10
CA LYS A 9 23.27 8.89 16.42
C LYS A 9 23.26 7.58 15.62
N PRO A 10 24.38 7.21 14.94
CA PRO A 10 24.53 5.91 14.28
C PRO A 10 24.26 4.76 15.25
N GLY A 11 23.51 3.73 14.79
CA GLY A 11 23.16 2.58 15.61
C GLY A 11 22.05 2.82 16.65
N SER A 12 21.46 4.03 16.69
CA SER A 12 20.37 4.33 17.61
C SER A 12 19.04 3.69 17.15
N ASP A 13 18.09 3.55 18.08
CA ASP A 13 16.74 3.07 17.78
C ASP A 13 16.03 3.95 16.74
N PHE A 14 16.31 5.25 16.73
CA PHE A 14 15.80 6.17 15.72
C PHE A 14 16.36 5.89 14.32
N GLU A 15 17.65 5.57 14.19
CA GLU A 15 18.21 5.19 12.90
C GLU A 15 17.55 3.93 12.36
N THR A 16 17.35 2.94 13.21
CA THR A 16 16.64 1.69 12.87
C THR A 16 15.22 1.98 12.44
N LEU A 17 14.52 2.84 13.17
CA LEU A 17 13.16 3.26 12.85
C LEU A 17 13.09 3.99 11.49
N PHE A 18 13.98 4.96 11.25
CA PHE A 18 13.99 5.68 9.97
C PHE A 18 14.31 4.76 8.79
N LYS A 19 15.20 3.79 8.97
CA LYS A 19 15.46 2.75 7.94
C LYS A 19 14.22 1.91 7.67
N ALA A 20 13.49 1.53 8.71
CA ALA A 20 12.25 0.77 8.58
C ALA A 20 11.17 1.59 7.85
N VAL A 21 10.91 2.83 8.28
CA VAL A 21 9.93 3.71 7.63
C VAL A 21 10.33 4.03 6.18
N GLY A 22 11.60 4.31 5.92
CA GLY A 22 12.13 4.52 4.58
C GLY A 22 11.91 3.31 3.67
N PHE A 23 12.15 2.10 4.19
CA PHE A 23 11.85 0.86 3.49
C PHE A 23 10.35 0.75 3.15
N VAL A 24 9.46 1.05 4.11
CA VAL A 24 8.01 1.03 3.89
C VAL A 24 7.62 1.99 2.77
N VAL A 25 8.13 3.22 2.79
CA VAL A 25 7.81 4.23 1.77
C VAL A 25 8.23 3.76 0.37
N VAL A 26 9.46 3.25 0.25
CA VAL A 26 10.00 2.80 -1.04
C VAL A 26 9.26 1.58 -1.57
N GLN A 27 9.08 0.54 -0.75
CA GLN A 27 8.42 -0.69 -1.19
C GLN A 27 6.93 -0.48 -1.46
N TRP A 28 6.27 0.37 -0.67
CA TRP A 28 4.89 0.78 -0.97
C TRP A 28 4.79 1.51 -2.31
N GLY A 29 5.74 2.41 -2.61
CA GLY A 29 5.79 3.09 -3.90
C GLY A 29 5.82 2.12 -5.09
N PHE A 30 6.64 1.06 -5.02
CA PHE A 30 6.66 0.01 -6.03
C PHE A 30 5.34 -0.75 -6.13
N ALA A 31 4.77 -1.13 -4.99
CA ALA A 31 3.51 -1.84 -4.95
C ALA A 31 2.36 -0.98 -5.51
N GLU A 32 2.24 0.27 -5.08
CA GLU A 32 1.19 1.20 -5.53
C GLU A 32 1.32 1.52 -7.02
N GLN A 33 2.55 1.64 -7.55
CA GLN A 33 2.78 1.84 -8.98
C GLN A 33 2.20 0.70 -9.83
N SER A 34 2.24 -0.55 -9.34
CA SER A 34 1.63 -1.68 -10.04
C SER A 34 0.10 -1.55 -10.13
N LEU A 35 -0.55 -1.05 -9.07
CA LEU A 35 -1.98 -0.72 -9.11
C LEU A 35 -2.26 0.40 -10.12
N ASP A 36 -1.44 1.45 -10.15
CA ASP A 36 -1.60 2.56 -11.09
C ASP A 36 -1.48 2.10 -12.54
N LEU A 37 -0.54 1.20 -12.84
CA LEU A 37 -0.39 0.61 -14.15
C LEU A 37 -1.61 -0.24 -14.53
N THR A 38 -2.12 -1.05 -13.61
CA THR A 38 -3.32 -1.87 -13.83
C THR A 38 -4.55 -1.00 -14.07
N VAL A 39 -4.76 0.01 -13.20
CA VAL A 39 -5.86 1.00 -13.34
C VAL A 39 -5.77 1.71 -14.69
N ALA A 40 -4.60 2.20 -15.07
CA ALA A 40 -4.41 2.91 -16.33
C ALA A 40 -4.71 2.01 -17.53
N SER A 41 -4.22 0.77 -17.52
CA SER A 41 -4.47 -0.21 -18.59
C SER A 41 -5.95 -0.49 -18.75
N ILE A 42 -6.65 -0.76 -17.65
CA ILE A 42 -8.09 -1.08 -17.70
C ILE A 42 -8.89 0.15 -18.09
N PHE A 43 -8.61 1.30 -17.49
CA PHE A 43 -9.35 2.53 -17.77
C PHE A 43 -9.27 2.94 -19.25
N HIS A 44 -8.10 2.83 -19.87
CA HIS A 44 -7.89 3.30 -21.24
C HIS A 44 -8.14 2.24 -22.31
N PHE A 45 -7.92 0.95 -22.02
CA PHE A 45 -7.89 -0.09 -23.05
C PHE A 45 -8.94 -1.20 -22.88
N TYR A 46 -9.53 -1.37 -21.68
CA TYR A 46 -10.56 -2.39 -21.42
C TYR A 46 -11.95 -1.82 -21.18
N HIS A 47 -12.21 -0.62 -21.67
CA HIS A 47 -13.52 0.04 -21.48
C HIS A 47 -13.89 0.23 -20.00
N GLY A 48 -12.93 0.48 -19.14
CA GLY A 48 -13.21 0.83 -17.74
C GLY A 48 -13.85 2.22 -17.57
N GLN A 49 -13.81 3.07 -18.61
CA GLN A 49 -14.40 4.41 -18.57
C GLN A 49 -15.93 4.43 -18.33
N PRO A 50 -16.74 3.49 -18.87
CA PRO A 50 -18.16 3.45 -18.56
C PRO A 50 -18.47 3.19 -17.07
N LEU A 51 -17.56 2.51 -16.36
CA LEU A 51 -17.75 2.18 -14.94
C LEU A 51 -17.44 3.37 -14.03
N ILE A 52 -16.59 4.32 -14.48
CA ILE A 52 -16.20 5.48 -13.67
C ILE A 52 -15.86 6.69 -14.54
N LYS A 53 -16.39 7.86 -14.18
CA LYS A 53 -16.21 9.10 -14.97
C LYS A 53 -14.76 9.62 -15.02
N ARG A 54 -13.96 9.33 -13.99
CA ARG A 54 -12.56 9.79 -13.88
C ARG A 54 -11.68 8.67 -13.37
N ARG A 55 -10.46 8.59 -13.89
CA ARG A 55 -9.47 7.62 -13.39
C ARG A 55 -9.24 7.80 -11.89
N PRO A 56 -9.36 6.73 -11.10
CA PRO A 56 -9.19 6.81 -9.66
C PRO A 56 -7.73 7.11 -9.29
N SER A 57 -7.53 7.95 -8.27
CA SER A 57 -6.20 8.35 -7.77
C SER A 57 -5.94 7.92 -6.33
N LEU A 58 -6.98 7.85 -5.51
CA LEU A 58 -6.86 7.42 -4.11
C LEU A 58 -6.85 5.90 -4.03
N LEU A 59 -6.07 5.34 -3.10
CA LEU A 59 -5.94 3.88 -2.93
C LEU A 59 -7.31 3.18 -2.89
N LYS A 60 -8.19 3.62 -1.99
CA LYS A 60 -9.53 3.03 -1.89
C LYS A 60 -10.26 3.02 -3.23
N SER A 61 -10.29 4.15 -3.94
CA SER A 61 -10.96 4.26 -5.24
C SER A 61 -10.32 3.38 -6.32
N LYS A 62 -8.98 3.18 -6.27
CA LYS A 62 -8.28 2.25 -7.17
C LYS A 62 -8.72 0.82 -6.91
N LEU A 63 -8.76 0.41 -5.63
CA LEU A 63 -9.15 -0.94 -5.23
C LEU A 63 -10.63 -1.24 -5.57
N ASP A 64 -11.52 -0.30 -5.27
CA ASP A 64 -12.96 -0.41 -5.60
C ASP A 64 -13.16 -0.55 -7.12
N PHE A 65 -12.49 0.28 -7.92
CA PHE A 65 -12.54 0.25 -9.39
C PHE A 65 -12.03 -1.08 -9.95
N LEU A 66 -10.86 -1.56 -9.50
CA LEU A 66 -10.30 -2.82 -9.97
C LEU A 66 -11.19 -4.01 -9.60
N SER A 67 -11.72 -4.03 -8.38
CA SER A 67 -12.65 -5.07 -7.94
C SER A 67 -13.91 -5.11 -8.82
N GLN A 68 -14.47 -3.95 -9.14
CA GLN A 68 -15.62 -3.84 -10.03
C GLN A 68 -15.28 -4.30 -11.45
N CYS A 69 -14.13 -3.89 -12.00
CA CYS A 69 -13.69 -4.30 -13.33
C CYS A 69 -13.50 -5.82 -13.45
N PHE A 70 -12.91 -6.47 -12.44
CA PHE A 70 -12.73 -7.92 -12.43
C PHE A 70 -14.07 -8.67 -12.33
N ALA A 71 -15.09 -8.08 -11.72
CA ALA A 71 -16.41 -8.68 -11.61
C ALA A 71 -17.26 -8.46 -12.87
N GLU A 72 -17.21 -7.26 -13.48
CA GLU A 72 -18.19 -6.85 -14.50
C GLU A 72 -17.67 -6.94 -15.94
N LEU A 73 -16.33 -6.82 -16.15
CA LEU A 73 -15.78 -6.84 -17.51
C LEU A 73 -15.41 -8.27 -17.93
N PRO A 74 -16.10 -8.87 -18.94
CA PRO A 74 -15.91 -10.27 -19.32
C PRO A 74 -14.45 -10.68 -19.58
N ASN A 75 -13.69 -9.80 -20.25
CA ASN A 75 -12.28 -10.05 -20.56
C ASN A 75 -11.36 -10.03 -19.33
N LEU A 76 -11.82 -9.50 -18.20
CA LEU A 76 -11.06 -9.38 -16.95
C LEU A 76 -11.52 -10.37 -15.87
N GLN A 77 -12.63 -11.08 -16.06
CA GLN A 77 -13.13 -12.07 -15.08
C GLN A 77 -12.10 -13.18 -14.79
N GLN A 78 -11.24 -13.51 -15.77
CA GLN A 78 -10.15 -14.45 -15.57
C GLN A 78 -9.16 -14.04 -14.46
N PHE A 79 -9.10 -12.75 -14.12
CA PHE A 79 -8.23 -12.21 -13.06
C PHE A 79 -8.94 -12.06 -11.71
N GLN A 80 -10.24 -12.37 -11.61
CA GLN A 80 -11.04 -12.14 -10.40
C GLN A 80 -10.54 -12.98 -9.23
N GLU A 81 -10.29 -14.26 -9.44
CA GLU A 81 -9.91 -15.21 -8.40
C GLU A 81 -8.59 -14.82 -7.71
N GLU A 82 -7.61 -14.33 -8.45
CA GLU A 82 -6.33 -13.91 -7.91
C GLU A 82 -6.28 -12.42 -7.55
N GLY A 83 -6.99 -11.58 -8.31
CA GLY A 83 -6.98 -10.14 -8.15
C GLY A 83 -7.67 -9.69 -6.87
N VAL A 84 -8.87 -10.22 -6.56
CA VAL A 84 -9.63 -9.80 -5.38
C VAL A 84 -8.87 -10.04 -4.06
N PRO A 85 -8.27 -11.21 -3.81
CA PRO A 85 -7.41 -11.41 -2.64
C PRO A 85 -6.21 -10.46 -2.61
N LEU A 86 -5.58 -10.20 -3.76
CA LEU A 86 -4.46 -9.26 -3.85
C LEU A 86 -4.89 -7.83 -3.49
N LEU A 87 -6.05 -7.36 -3.99
CA LEU A 87 -6.61 -6.05 -3.63
C LEU A 87 -6.90 -5.94 -2.12
N SER A 88 -7.38 -7.00 -1.50
CA SER A 88 -7.59 -7.05 -0.04
C SER A 88 -6.28 -6.90 0.73
N ARG A 89 -5.20 -7.55 0.28
CA ARG A 89 -3.86 -7.39 0.85
C ARG A 89 -3.36 -5.95 0.71
N PHE A 90 -3.56 -5.30 -0.43
CA PHE A 90 -3.26 -3.88 -0.62
C PHE A 90 -4.01 -2.98 0.35
N ALA A 91 -5.29 -3.25 0.61
CA ALA A 91 -6.09 -2.48 1.57
C ALA A 91 -5.51 -2.56 2.99
N VAL A 92 -5.15 -3.77 3.44
CA VAL A 92 -4.58 -3.99 4.78
C VAL A 92 -3.20 -3.34 4.90
N ALA A 93 -2.30 -3.59 3.95
CA ALA A 93 -0.95 -3.03 3.98
C ALA A 93 -0.95 -1.52 3.83
N GLY A 94 -1.84 -0.96 3.01
CA GLY A 94 -2.01 0.48 2.83
C GLY A 94 -2.46 1.19 4.11
N LYS A 95 -3.35 0.56 4.89
CA LYS A 95 -3.73 1.08 6.21
C LYS A 95 -2.53 1.13 7.15
N LYS A 96 -1.77 0.02 7.28
CA LYS A 96 -0.58 -0.05 8.14
C LYS A 96 0.49 0.95 7.68
N ARG A 97 0.73 1.08 6.38
CA ARG A 97 1.64 2.09 5.82
C ARG A 97 1.22 3.51 6.20
N ASN A 98 -0.07 3.85 6.06
CA ASN A 98 -0.56 5.18 6.39
C ASN A 98 -0.40 5.48 7.89
N ASP A 99 -0.59 4.51 8.74
CA ASP A 99 -0.40 4.67 10.18
C ASP A 99 1.07 4.95 10.52
N LEU A 100 2.02 4.27 9.87
CA LEU A 100 3.46 4.46 10.09
C LEU A 100 4.00 5.76 9.49
N VAL A 101 3.51 6.18 8.32
CA VAL A 101 4.04 7.34 7.61
C VAL A 101 3.43 8.65 8.10
N HIS A 102 2.18 8.62 8.54
CA HIS A 102 1.44 9.81 8.98
C HIS A 102 1.18 9.85 10.50
N GLY A 103 1.62 8.83 11.23
CA GLY A 103 1.61 8.86 12.70
C GLY A 103 2.75 9.68 13.25
N ALA A 104 2.50 10.40 14.36
CA ALA A 104 3.55 11.03 15.13
C ALA A 104 4.23 9.98 16.04
N ILE A 105 5.55 10.01 16.12
CA ILE A 105 6.29 9.15 17.05
C ILE A 105 6.04 9.72 18.45
N ALA A 106 5.39 8.93 19.30
CA ALA A 106 5.03 9.40 20.64
C ALA A 106 6.15 9.23 21.65
N THR A 107 6.79 8.08 21.67
CA THR A 107 7.97 7.77 22.50
C THR A 107 8.63 6.50 21.99
N PRO A 108 9.97 6.40 21.98
CA PRO A 108 10.61 5.10 21.88
C PRO A 108 10.25 4.32 23.15
N SER A 109 9.51 3.25 23.04
CA SER A 109 9.31 2.35 24.18
C SER A 109 10.64 1.67 24.46
N ALA A 110 11.31 2.09 25.51
CA ALA A 110 12.63 1.60 25.88
C ALA A 110 12.65 0.15 26.38
N GLN A 111 11.49 -0.46 26.64
CA GLN A 111 11.44 -1.77 27.26
C GLN A 111 11.34 -2.97 26.32
N ASP A 112 10.74 -2.81 25.12
CA ASP A 112 10.50 -3.96 24.23
C ASP A 112 10.96 -3.75 22.76
N GLY A 113 11.68 -2.68 22.47
CA GLY A 113 12.08 -2.35 21.08
C GLY A 113 10.90 -2.03 20.15
N ALA A 114 9.71 -1.82 20.70
CA ALA A 114 8.53 -1.44 19.95
C ALA A 114 8.47 0.09 19.80
N HIS A 115 8.18 0.56 18.58
CA HIS A 115 7.95 1.98 18.32
C HIS A 115 6.45 2.26 18.32
N MET A 116 6.01 3.23 19.12
CA MET A 116 4.63 3.66 19.16
C MET A 116 4.42 4.90 18.29
N PHE A 117 3.45 4.80 17.39
CA PHE A 117 2.97 5.92 16.58
C PHE A 117 1.58 6.32 17.06
N MET A 118 1.38 7.60 17.29
CA MET A 118 0.06 8.16 17.57
C MET A 118 -0.51 8.78 16.32
N LYS A 119 -1.74 8.44 15.99
CA LYS A 119 -2.49 9.02 14.90
C LYS A 119 -3.79 9.63 15.41
N ILE A 120 -4.06 10.85 14.98
CA ILE A 120 -5.32 11.52 15.23
C ILE A 120 -6.24 11.20 14.06
N ASP A 121 -7.30 10.44 14.32
CA ASP A 121 -8.36 10.19 13.34
C ASP A 121 -9.42 11.29 13.50
N VAL A 122 -9.51 12.16 12.49
CA VAL A 122 -10.51 13.24 12.44
C VAL A 122 -11.81 12.67 11.88
N ILE A 123 -12.82 12.54 12.74
CA ILE A 123 -14.14 12.09 12.32
C ILE A 123 -15.00 13.35 12.10
N PRO A 124 -15.49 13.60 10.87
CA PRO A 124 -16.34 14.76 10.60
C PRO A 124 -17.57 14.76 11.51
N LYS A 125 -17.80 15.86 12.23
CA LYS A 125 -18.90 16.07 13.19
C LYS A 125 -18.82 15.30 14.52
N GLU A 126 -17.74 14.59 14.79
CA GLU A 126 -17.51 13.89 16.05
C GLU A 126 -16.22 14.38 16.72
N SER A 127 -15.99 13.95 17.96
CA SER A 127 -14.74 14.21 18.66
C SER A 127 -13.58 13.46 17.99
N HIS A 128 -12.42 14.09 17.92
CA HIS A 128 -11.21 13.44 17.43
C HIS A 128 -10.86 12.24 18.32
N SER A 129 -10.50 11.12 17.70
CA SER A 129 -9.96 9.96 18.41
C SER A 129 -8.45 9.87 18.20
N ILE A 130 -7.73 9.53 19.27
CA ILE A 130 -6.30 9.24 19.20
C ILE A 130 -6.15 7.73 19.16
N ARG A 131 -5.50 7.23 18.12
CA ARG A 131 -5.21 5.81 17.96
C ARG A 131 -3.71 5.58 18.06
N SER A 132 -3.31 4.64 18.92
CA SER A 132 -1.93 4.19 19.01
C SER A 132 -1.70 3.01 18.07
N VAL A 133 -0.61 3.06 17.31
CA VAL A 133 -0.17 1.99 16.43
C VAL A 133 1.23 1.59 16.85
N PHE A 134 1.45 0.31 17.03
CA PHE A 134 2.75 -0.22 17.43
C PHE A 134 3.43 -0.89 16.22
N LEU A 135 4.71 -0.64 16.09
CA LEU A 135 5.61 -1.38 15.20
C LEU A 135 6.60 -2.10 16.10
N ASP A 136 6.40 -3.37 16.32
CA ASP A 136 7.27 -4.20 17.14
C ASP A 136 8.20 -5.09 16.29
N GLN A 137 9.15 -5.73 16.97
CA GLN A 137 10.11 -6.63 16.31
C GLN A 137 9.46 -7.89 15.72
N THR A 138 8.31 -8.29 16.24
CA THR A 138 7.57 -9.48 15.79
C THR A 138 6.79 -9.18 14.50
N ASP A 139 6.16 -8.02 14.43
CA ASP A 139 5.35 -7.59 13.29
C ASP A 139 6.17 -7.13 12.09
N TRP A 140 7.36 -6.57 12.34
CA TRP A 140 8.17 -5.94 11.30
C TRP A 140 8.64 -6.92 10.21
N PRO A 141 9.20 -8.11 10.52
CA PRO A 141 9.62 -9.05 9.49
C PRO A 141 8.46 -9.52 8.61
N ALA A 142 7.28 -9.76 9.19
CA ALA A 142 6.09 -10.17 8.46
C ALA A 142 5.60 -9.06 7.52
N PHE A 143 5.53 -7.82 8.01
CA PHE A 143 5.11 -6.68 7.20
C PHE A 143 6.11 -6.35 6.07
N ARG A 144 7.41 -6.45 6.34
CA ARG A 144 8.46 -6.32 5.33
C ARG A 144 8.30 -7.35 4.21
N LYS A 145 8.08 -8.62 4.57
CA LYS A 145 7.84 -9.70 3.60
C LYS A 145 6.60 -9.44 2.78
N GLU A 146 5.53 -8.97 3.42
CA GLU A 146 4.27 -8.65 2.75
C GLU A 146 4.43 -7.53 1.72
N LEU A 147 5.12 -6.44 2.05
CA LEU A 147 5.36 -5.34 1.11
C LEU A 147 6.17 -5.79 -0.13
N LEU A 148 7.18 -6.63 0.07
CA LEU A 148 7.96 -7.20 -1.04
C LEU A 148 7.10 -8.09 -1.93
N SER A 149 6.26 -8.95 -1.32
CA SER A 149 5.32 -9.81 -2.05
C SER A 149 4.28 -8.99 -2.83
N LEU A 150 3.68 -7.97 -2.20
CA LEU A 150 2.72 -7.08 -2.86
C LEU A 150 3.29 -6.41 -4.10
N GLY A 151 4.52 -5.91 -4.04
CA GLY A 151 5.19 -5.33 -5.20
C GLY A 151 5.34 -6.33 -6.34
N LYS A 152 5.81 -7.54 -6.04
CA LYS A 152 5.99 -8.62 -7.01
C LYS A 152 4.66 -9.10 -7.61
N ASP A 153 3.69 -9.39 -6.75
CA ASP A 153 2.40 -9.94 -7.17
C ASP A 153 1.59 -8.91 -7.96
N GLY A 154 1.64 -7.64 -7.52
CA GLY A 154 1.01 -6.52 -8.22
C GLY A 154 1.60 -6.31 -9.62
N GLN A 155 2.94 -6.32 -9.75
CA GLN A 155 3.59 -6.22 -11.05
C GLN A 155 3.25 -7.39 -11.98
N SER A 156 3.21 -8.61 -11.42
CA SER A 156 2.81 -9.81 -12.18
C SER A 156 1.38 -9.68 -12.71
N LEU A 157 0.43 -9.26 -11.88
CA LEU A 157 -0.94 -9.01 -12.31
C LEU A 157 -1.02 -7.92 -13.36
N ALA A 158 -0.35 -6.77 -13.15
CA ALA A 158 -0.32 -5.66 -14.11
C ALA A 158 0.23 -6.10 -15.47
N GLN A 159 1.27 -6.93 -15.49
CA GLN A 159 1.84 -7.46 -16.71
C GLN A 159 0.86 -8.39 -17.44
N ARG A 160 0.21 -9.32 -16.75
CA ARG A 160 -0.75 -10.25 -17.36
C ARG A 160 -2.00 -9.55 -17.88
N VAL A 161 -2.50 -8.54 -17.17
CA VAL A 161 -3.58 -7.68 -17.65
C VAL A 161 -3.17 -7.00 -18.96
N ARG A 162 -1.97 -6.44 -19.05
CA ARG A 162 -1.47 -5.84 -20.29
C ARG A 162 -1.27 -6.84 -21.42
N ASP A 163 -0.77 -8.03 -21.10
CA ASP A 163 -0.53 -9.05 -22.11
C ASP A 163 -1.84 -9.59 -22.71
N SER A 164 -2.91 -9.66 -21.92
CA SER A 164 -4.23 -10.03 -22.41
C SER A 164 -4.82 -9.01 -23.40
N LEU A 165 -4.41 -7.72 -23.34
CA LEU A 165 -4.76 -6.71 -24.36
C LEU A 165 -4.21 -7.04 -25.76
N LYS A 166 -3.05 -7.69 -25.84
CA LYS A 166 -2.41 -8.03 -27.13
C LYS A 166 -3.15 -9.16 -27.84
N VAL A 167 -3.90 -9.96 -27.10
CA VAL A 167 -4.67 -11.10 -27.63
C VAL A 167 -6.07 -10.66 -28.09
N HIS A 168 -6.56 -9.55 -27.56
CA HIS A 168 -7.87 -8.98 -27.88
C HIS A 168 -7.72 -7.50 -28.19
N PRO A 169 -7.14 -7.13 -29.37
CA PRO A 169 -6.96 -5.72 -29.78
C PRO A 169 -8.30 -5.02 -30.08
#